data_9dd96b246fc0c6230a4ef841d2cd43ad
#
_entry.id   9dd96b246fc0c6230a4ef841d2cd43ad
#
_cell.length_a   1.000
_cell.length_b   1.000
_cell.length_c   1.000
_cell.angle_alpha   90.00
_cell.angle_beta   90.00
_cell.angle_gamma   90.00
#
_symmetry.space_group_name_H-M   'P 1'
#
loop_
_entity.id
_entity.type
_entity.pdbx_description
1 polymer ?
#
loop_
_entity_poly.entity_id
_entity_poly.type
_entity_poly.pdbx_seq_one_letter_code
_entity_poly.pdbx_strand_id
1 'polypeptide(L)'
;MRTALRIAGCGVAAATAGCGGAAGISTASPTPAEVVPTAAATAAACANPQVSSAHSPVAQLALTLTDLPSGGPALAQISDGRMNNTANTDQRGFANTGNTYRIEDDVVLDASTQTATADYPQLRDAAKTQFATVTTTSSPAGLGCQADEFVGTNSTGYSQVGIAFQDGDVIAVVLLVDAAAAVDSTFAGAVALAQDQRIIAASN
;
A
#
# COMPACT_ATOMS: atom_id res chain seq x y z
N MET A 1 5.81 9.32 -24.57
CA MET A 1 4.42 8.96 -24.89
C MET A 1 3.59 9.19 -23.64
N ARG A 2 2.64 10.13 -23.71
CA ARG A 2 1.82 10.51 -22.55
C ARG A 2 0.58 9.62 -22.54
N THR A 3 0.44 8.74 -21.54
CA THR A 3 -0.79 7.99 -21.35
C THR A 3 -1.59 8.67 -20.24
N ALA A 4 -2.65 9.34 -20.63
CA ALA A 4 -3.60 9.95 -19.71
C ALA A 4 -4.56 8.88 -19.20
N LEU A 5 -4.60 8.67 -17.91
CA LEU A 5 -5.60 7.81 -17.24
C LEU A 5 -6.93 8.57 -17.20
N ARG A 6 -7.90 8.15 -18.01
CA ARG A 6 -9.29 8.64 -17.96
C ARG A 6 -10.09 7.71 -17.07
N ILE A 7 -10.62 8.26 -16.00
CA ILE A 7 -11.65 7.60 -15.19
C ILE A 7 -12.98 7.85 -15.89
N ALA A 8 -13.60 6.80 -16.42
CA ALA A 8 -14.95 6.82 -16.96
C ALA A 8 -15.92 6.31 -15.89
N GLY A 9 -16.84 7.16 -15.48
CA GLY A 9 -17.96 6.79 -14.63
C GLY A 9 -19.05 6.07 -15.44
N CYS A 10 -19.69 5.09 -14.83
CA CYS A 10 -20.99 4.50 -15.21
C CYS A 10 -21.73 4.29 -13.91
N GLY A 11 -22.89 4.82 -13.68
CA GLY A 11 -24.11 4.70 -14.50
C GLY A 11 -25.07 3.79 -13.76
N VAL A 12 -25.98 4.41 -13.01
CA VAL A 12 -27.07 3.82 -12.23
C VAL A 12 -28.07 3.12 -13.16
N ALA A 13 -28.54 1.94 -12.82
CA ALA A 13 -29.76 1.36 -13.36
C ALA A 13 -30.65 0.80 -12.26
N ALA A 14 -31.88 1.19 -12.31
CA ALA A 14 -32.91 1.02 -11.30
C ALA A 14 -33.66 -0.32 -11.41
N ALA A 15 -34.06 -0.78 -10.25
CA ALA A 15 -35.28 -1.44 -9.80
C ALA A 15 -36.19 -2.19 -10.79
N THR A 16 -36.62 -3.37 -10.41
CA THR A 16 -38.02 -3.80 -10.53
C THR A 16 -38.44 -4.65 -9.33
N ALA A 17 -39.60 -4.26 -8.81
CA ALA A 17 -40.30 -4.91 -7.72
C ALA A 17 -40.95 -6.21 -8.18
N GLY A 18 -40.94 -7.23 -7.32
CA GLY A 18 -41.75 -8.44 -7.44
C GLY A 18 -42.30 -8.79 -6.08
N CYS A 19 -43.62 -8.62 -5.91
CA CYS A 19 -44.40 -9.11 -4.76
C CYS A 19 -44.61 -10.63 -4.82
N GLY A 20 -44.57 -11.26 -3.65
CA GLY A 20 -45.14 -12.59 -3.53
C GLY A 20 -44.70 -13.41 -2.30
N GLY A 21 -45.45 -13.34 -1.22
CA GLY A 21 -45.94 -14.50 -0.51
C GLY A 21 -45.15 -15.13 0.63
N ALA A 22 -45.85 -15.14 1.76
CA ALA A 22 -45.88 -16.14 2.80
C ALA A 22 -44.88 -16.08 3.97
N ALA A 23 -45.50 -15.85 5.11
CA ALA A 23 -44.97 -15.81 6.46
C ALA A 23 -44.20 -17.09 6.87
N GLY A 24 -42.96 -16.90 7.25
CA GLY A 24 -42.21 -17.80 8.11
C GLY A 24 -41.51 -16.96 9.17
N ILE A 25 -42.00 -17.01 10.42
CA ILE A 25 -41.36 -16.32 11.54
C ILE A 25 -40.12 -17.17 11.90
N SER A 26 -39.02 -16.84 11.27
CA SER A 26 -37.69 -17.29 11.71
C SER A 26 -37.14 -16.24 12.66
N THR A 27 -37.08 -16.60 13.95
CA THR A 27 -36.37 -15.83 14.96
C THR A 27 -34.87 -15.96 14.69
N ALA A 28 -34.38 -15.18 13.71
CA ALA A 28 -32.96 -15.01 13.54
C ALA A 28 -32.44 -14.20 14.74
N SER A 29 -31.58 -14.83 15.54
CA SER A 29 -30.78 -14.17 16.57
C SER A 29 -30.03 -13.02 15.88
N PRO A 30 -30.05 -11.79 16.42
CA PRO A 30 -29.32 -10.69 15.82
C PRO A 30 -27.83 -11.04 15.85
N THR A 31 -27.25 -11.21 14.67
CA THR A 31 -25.79 -11.25 14.50
C THR A 31 -25.24 -9.94 15.08
N PRO A 32 -24.23 -9.98 15.98
CA PRO A 32 -23.61 -8.75 16.45
C PRO A 32 -23.19 -7.93 15.24
N ALA A 33 -23.62 -6.67 15.18
CA ALA A 33 -23.18 -5.76 14.16
C ALA A 33 -21.66 -5.62 14.26
N GLU A 34 -20.96 -5.96 13.20
CA GLU A 34 -19.53 -5.73 13.09
C GLU A 34 -19.30 -4.20 13.22
N VAL A 35 -18.65 -3.80 14.30
CA VAL A 35 -18.34 -2.39 14.53
C VAL A 35 -17.19 -2.03 13.61
N VAL A 36 -17.51 -1.48 12.45
CA VAL A 36 -16.49 -0.89 11.56
C VAL A 36 -15.92 0.34 12.28
N PRO A 37 -14.63 0.39 12.60
CA PRO A 37 -14.03 1.54 13.25
C PRO A 37 -14.22 2.80 12.38
N THR A 38 -14.54 3.92 13.01
CA THR A 38 -14.60 5.20 12.30
C THR A 38 -13.19 5.66 11.91
N ALA A 39 -13.05 6.38 10.80
CA ALA A 39 -11.77 6.93 10.35
C ALA A 39 -11.03 7.71 11.46
N ALA A 40 -11.76 8.42 12.34
CA ALA A 40 -11.17 9.12 13.47
C ALA A 40 -10.58 8.17 14.53
N ALA A 41 -11.23 7.03 14.81
CA ALA A 41 -10.73 6.03 15.75
C ALA A 41 -9.47 5.34 15.21
N THR A 42 -9.45 5.05 13.90
CA THR A 42 -8.28 4.49 13.22
C THR A 42 -7.12 5.50 13.20
N ALA A 43 -7.39 6.78 12.92
CA ALA A 43 -6.37 7.84 12.95
C ALA A 43 -5.73 8.00 14.35
N ALA A 44 -6.53 7.89 15.41
CA ALA A 44 -5.99 7.92 16.77
C ALA A 44 -5.10 6.70 17.08
N ALA A 45 -5.45 5.52 16.54
CA ALA A 45 -4.63 4.31 16.65
C ALA A 45 -3.34 4.40 15.81
N CYS A 46 -3.36 5.19 14.73
CA CYS A 46 -2.21 5.42 13.85
C CYS A 46 -1.28 6.54 14.31
N ALA A 47 -1.62 7.27 15.36
CA ALA A 47 -0.73 8.28 15.92
C ALA A 47 0.53 7.61 16.50
N ASN A 48 1.62 7.61 15.74
CA ASN A 48 2.90 7.10 16.20
C ASN A 48 3.70 8.26 16.82
N PRO A 49 4.00 8.23 18.14
CA PRO A 49 4.78 9.29 18.77
C PRO A 49 6.25 9.35 18.30
N GLN A 50 6.73 8.31 17.60
CA GLN A 50 8.06 8.27 16.99
C GLN A 50 8.11 8.92 15.62
N VAL A 51 6.94 9.13 14.98
CA VAL A 51 6.82 9.83 13.70
C VAL A 51 6.38 11.26 14.01
N SER A 52 7.28 12.20 13.85
CA SER A 52 7.04 13.62 14.13
C SER A 52 6.34 14.28 12.95
N SER A 53 5.38 15.17 13.22
CA SER A 53 4.77 16.02 12.20
C SER A 53 5.69 17.17 11.71
N ALA A 54 6.88 17.33 12.28
CA ALA A 54 7.90 18.28 11.83
C ALA A 54 8.92 17.58 10.90
N HIS A 55 8.48 17.20 9.70
CA HIS A 55 9.20 16.26 8.84
C HIS A 55 10.41 16.83 8.11
N SER A 56 11.37 15.96 7.97
CA SER A 56 12.31 15.96 6.86
C SER A 56 11.56 15.99 5.52
N PRO A 57 12.15 16.55 4.43
CA PRO A 57 11.58 16.42 3.10
C PRO A 57 11.22 14.97 2.79
N VAL A 58 10.09 14.72 2.13
CA VAL A 58 9.59 13.37 1.81
C VAL A 58 10.67 12.46 1.18
N ALA A 59 11.60 13.01 0.43
CA ALA A 59 12.75 12.29 -0.15
C ALA A 59 13.66 11.63 0.90
N GLN A 60 13.64 12.07 2.15
CA GLN A 60 14.41 11.43 3.22
C GLN A 60 13.66 10.26 3.85
N LEU A 61 12.36 10.17 3.62
CA LEU A 61 11.53 9.08 4.09
C LEU A 61 11.63 7.85 3.19
N ALA A 62 11.97 8.02 1.90
CA ALA A 62 12.07 6.91 0.95
C ALA A 62 13.35 6.08 1.14
N LEU A 63 13.27 4.78 0.83
CA LEU A 63 14.38 3.82 0.91
C LEU A 63 15.63 4.29 0.15
N THR A 64 16.78 3.88 0.65
CA THR A 64 18.05 3.95 -0.08
C THR A 64 18.61 2.54 -0.27
N LEU A 65 19.62 2.39 -1.14
CA LEU A 65 20.28 1.08 -1.32
C LEU A 65 20.84 0.50 -0.02
N THR A 66 21.25 1.36 0.90
CA THR A 66 21.83 0.94 2.19
C THR A 66 20.78 0.48 3.20
N ASP A 67 19.52 0.81 3.00
CA ASP A 67 18.41 0.37 3.83
C ASP A 67 17.92 -1.02 3.43
N LEU A 68 18.20 -1.46 2.19
CA LEU A 68 17.72 -2.74 1.70
C LEU A 68 18.33 -3.91 2.49
N PRO A 69 17.51 -4.91 2.88
CA PRO A 69 17.98 -6.04 3.66
C PRO A 69 19.00 -6.87 2.89
N SER A 70 19.96 -7.42 3.61
CA SER A 70 20.93 -8.37 3.05
C SER A 70 20.25 -9.69 2.68
N GLY A 71 20.77 -10.39 1.66
CA GLY A 71 20.25 -11.68 1.21
C GLY A 71 19.39 -11.62 -0.03
N GLY A 72 19.01 -10.43 -0.50
CA GLY A 72 18.39 -10.24 -1.80
C GLY A 72 19.38 -10.21 -2.97
N PRO A 73 18.88 -10.04 -4.20
CA PRO A 73 19.74 -9.87 -5.38
C PRO A 73 20.55 -8.57 -5.28
N ALA A 74 21.69 -8.51 -5.98
CA ALA A 74 22.45 -7.28 -6.11
C ALA A 74 21.64 -6.27 -6.92
N LEU A 75 21.30 -5.13 -6.30
CA LEU A 75 20.48 -4.09 -6.87
C LEU A 75 21.27 -2.80 -7.08
N ALA A 76 20.82 -2.00 -8.05
CA ALA A 76 21.22 -0.61 -8.25
C ALA A 76 19.97 0.27 -8.26
N GLN A 77 20.08 1.48 -7.78
CA GLN A 77 18.99 2.47 -7.91
C GLN A 77 18.86 2.87 -9.39
N ILE A 78 17.65 2.78 -9.93
CA ILE A 78 17.33 3.06 -11.34
C ILE A 78 16.44 4.28 -11.52
N SER A 79 15.72 4.69 -10.49
CA SER A 79 14.89 5.89 -10.49
C SER A 79 14.89 6.56 -9.13
N ASP A 80 14.67 7.86 -9.15
CA ASP A 80 14.52 8.74 -7.99
C ASP A 80 13.72 9.95 -8.42
N GLY A 81 12.67 10.30 -7.70
CA GLY A 81 11.87 11.47 -8.02
C GLY A 81 10.49 11.48 -7.40
N ARG A 82 9.76 12.54 -7.69
CA ARG A 82 8.41 12.76 -7.19
C ARG A 82 7.38 12.04 -8.06
N MET A 83 6.44 11.36 -7.43
CA MET A 83 5.29 10.84 -8.15
C MET A 83 4.44 12.01 -8.69
N ASN A 84 4.16 11.98 -10.00
CA ASN A 84 3.30 12.98 -10.66
C ASN A 84 3.68 14.45 -10.38
N ASN A 85 4.97 14.76 -10.08
CA ASN A 85 5.45 16.09 -9.66
C ASN A 85 4.80 16.64 -8.39
N THR A 86 4.23 15.82 -7.54
CA THR A 86 3.60 16.21 -6.28
C THR A 86 4.66 16.39 -5.20
N ALA A 87 4.67 17.53 -4.51
CA ALA A 87 5.75 17.93 -3.60
C ALA A 87 5.85 17.04 -2.34
N ASN A 88 4.75 16.39 -1.96
CA ASN A 88 4.67 15.52 -0.78
C ASN A 88 4.79 14.03 -1.13
N THR A 89 5.32 13.69 -2.30
CA THR A 89 5.53 12.31 -2.73
C THR A 89 6.97 12.09 -3.16
N ASP A 90 7.48 10.88 -2.92
CA ASP A 90 8.75 10.41 -3.48
C ASP A 90 8.59 8.98 -3.99
N GLN A 91 9.31 8.64 -5.05
CA GLN A 91 9.32 7.31 -5.63
C GLN A 91 10.73 6.89 -5.93
N ARG A 92 11.11 5.70 -5.50
CA ARG A 92 12.42 5.12 -5.82
C ARG A 92 12.27 3.76 -6.43
N GLY A 93 13.11 3.49 -7.43
CA GLY A 93 13.19 2.20 -8.07
C GLY A 93 14.59 1.60 -7.94
N PHE A 94 14.63 0.31 -7.67
CA PHE A 94 15.84 -0.48 -7.61
C PHE A 94 15.69 -1.69 -8.52
N ALA A 95 16.73 -2.08 -9.24
CA ALA A 95 16.71 -3.27 -10.07
C ALA A 95 18.07 -3.97 -10.12
N ASN A 96 18.04 -5.27 -10.42
CA ASN A 96 19.24 -6.02 -10.76
C ASN A 96 19.71 -5.67 -12.18
N THR A 97 20.93 -6.06 -12.54
CA THR A 97 21.55 -5.75 -13.84
C THR A 97 20.72 -6.20 -15.04
N GLY A 98 19.96 -7.29 -14.91
CA GLY A 98 19.08 -7.80 -15.97
C GLY A 98 17.68 -7.20 -15.97
N ASN A 99 17.36 -6.32 -15.02
CA ASN A 99 16.02 -5.75 -14.81
C ASN A 99 14.91 -6.83 -14.67
N THR A 100 15.29 -8.03 -14.24
CA THR A 100 14.37 -9.15 -14.01
C THR A 100 13.82 -9.15 -12.59
N TYR A 101 14.52 -8.48 -11.66
CA TYR A 101 14.07 -8.25 -10.30
C TYR A 101 14.04 -6.75 -10.02
N ARG A 102 12.92 -6.27 -9.50
CA ARG A 102 12.71 -4.83 -9.24
C ARG A 102 12.04 -4.62 -7.89
N ILE A 103 12.40 -3.53 -7.24
CA ILE A 103 11.71 -2.97 -6.08
C ILE A 103 11.31 -1.55 -6.45
N GLU A 104 10.07 -1.20 -6.22
CA GLU A 104 9.54 0.17 -6.28
C GLU A 104 9.10 0.54 -4.87
N ASP A 105 9.49 1.71 -4.42
CA ASP A 105 9.18 2.30 -3.13
C ASP A 105 8.51 3.64 -3.36
N ASP A 106 7.25 3.74 -3.00
CA ASP A 106 6.42 4.94 -3.14
C ASP A 106 6.09 5.46 -1.73
N VAL A 107 6.41 6.73 -1.47
CA VAL A 107 6.14 7.37 -0.17
C VAL A 107 5.30 8.61 -0.38
N VAL A 108 4.25 8.74 0.43
CA VAL A 108 3.37 9.91 0.49
C VAL A 108 3.40 10.47 1.91
N LEU A 109 3.68 11.76 2.03
CA LEU A 109 3.62 12.51 3.29
C LEU A 109 2.36 13.35 3.30
N ASP A 110 1.42 13.05 4.17
CA ASP A 110 0.18 13.79 4.33
C ASP A 110 0.30 14.92 5.35
N ALA A 111 -0.69 15.81 5.32
CA ALA A 111 -0.72 16.96 6.24
C ALA A 111 -1.00 16.57 7.69
N SER A 112 -1.49 15.37 7.94
CA SER A 112 -1.78 14.82 9.27
C SER A 112 -2.05 13.32 9.21
N THR A 113 -1.92 12.63 10.34
CA THR A 113 -2.34 11.23 10.50
C THR A 113 -3.79 10.99 10.09
N GLN A 114 -4.69 11.95 10.35
CA GLN A 114 -6.10 11.84 9.95
C GLN A 114 -6.25 11.85 8.42
N THR A 115 -5.51 12.71 7.73
CA THR A 115 -5.50 12.75 6.26
C THR A 115 -4.94 11.45 5.70
N ALA A 116 -3.79 11.00 6.19
CA ALA A 116 -3.19 9.73 5.79
C ALA A 116 -4.14 8.55 6.00
N THR A 117 -4.86 8.51 7.13
CA THR A 117 -5.86 7.45 7.38
C THR A 117 -7.02 7.49 6.37
N ALA A 118 -7.43 8.68 5.93
CA ALA A 118 -8.49 8.83 4.93
C ALA A 118 -7.99 8.45 3.52
N ASP A 119 -6.72 8.72 3.20
CA ASP A 119 -6.13 8.50 1.88
C ASP A 119 -5.54 7.10 1.71
N TYR A 120 -5.20 6.41 2.81
CA TYR A 120 -4.64 5.06 2.79
C TYR A 120 -5.44 4.05 1.95
N PRO A 121 -6.79 3.93 2.07
CA PRO A 121 -7.55 2.99 1.25
C PRO A 121 -7.39 3.24 -0.25
N GLN A 122 -7.30 4.51 -0.67
CA GLN A 122 -7.13 4.86 -2.08
C GLN A 122 -5.74 4.47 -2.60
N LEU A 123 -4.69 4.73 -1.82
CA LEU A 123 -3.30 4.39 -2.20
C LEU A 123 -3.09 2.87 -2.20
N ARG A 124 -3.62 2.17 -1.19
CA ARG A 124 -3.66 0.70 -1.14
C ARG A 124 -4.35 0.11 -2.37
N ASP A 125 -5.52 0.61 -2.72
CA ASP A 125 -6.28 0.10 -3.86
C ASP A 125 -5.58 0.46 -5.19
N ALA A 126 -4.92 1.61 -5.29
CA ALA A 126 -4.08 1.97 -6.43
C ALA A 126 -2.91 0.99 -6.59
N ALA A 127 -2.22 0.63 -5.50
CA ALA A 127 -1.17 -0.39 -5.51
C ALA A 127 -1.72 -1.74 -5.99
N LYS A 128 -2.90 -2.14 -5.51
CA LYS A 128 -3.56 -3.38 -5.93
C LYS A 128 -3.90 -3.41 -7.42
N THR A 129 -4.18 -2.27 -8.06
CA THR A 129 -4.46 -2.22 -9.51
C THR A 129 -3.25 -2.57 -10.38
N GLN A 130 -2.05 -2.58 -9.82
CA GLN A 130 -0.83 -3.01 -10.54
C GLN A 130 -0.76 -4.52 -10.73
N PHE A 131 -1.62 -5.27 -10.04
CA PHE A 131 -1.74 -6.72 -10.20
C PHE A 131 -2.79 -7.07 -11.24
N ALA A 132 -2.45 -7.95 -12.17
CA ALA A 132 -3.44 -8.59 -13.06
C ALA A 132 -4.23 -9.66 -12.31
N THR A 133 -3.58 -10.34 -11.36
CA THR A 133 -4.20 -11.35 -10.50
C THR A 133 -3.66 -11.22 -9.09
N VAL A 134 -4.54 -11.11 -8.10
CA VAL A 134 -4.20 -11.22 -6.67
C VAL A 134 -4.62 -12.60 -6.19
N THR A 135 -3.68 -13.37 -5.68
CA THR A 135 -3.90 -14.73 -5.16
C THR A 135 -4.06 -14.77 -3.65
N THR A 136 -3.40 -13.84 -2.95
CA THR A 136 -3.44 -13.75 -1.50
C THR A 136 -3.53 -12.28 -1.10
N THR A 137 -4.28 -12.01 -0.03
CA THR A 137 -4.28 -10.72 0.67
C THR A 137 -4.14 -11.02 2.16
N SER A 138 -3.22 -10.35 2.83
CA SER A 138 -2.98 -10.49 4.26
C SER A 138 -2.74 -9.12 4.89
N SER A 139 -2.75 -9.05 6.22
CA SER A 139 -2.39 -7.84 6.96
C SER A 139 -1.17 -8.15 7.81
N PRO A 140 0.04 -7.83 7.33
CA PRO A 140 1.26 -8.13 8.04
C PRO A 140 1.31 -7.40 9.38
N ALA A 141 1.71 -8.14 10.44
CA ALA A 141 1.84 -7.57 11.77
C ALA A 141 3.18 -6.84 11.91
N GLY A 142 3.18 -5.75 12.69
CA GLY A 142 4.41 -5.03 13.05
C GLY A 142 4.90 -4.03 12.00
N LEU A 143 4.06 -3.69 11.02
CA LEU A 143 4.30 -2.61 10.07
C LEU A 143 3.32 -1.48 10.35
N GLY A 144 3.82 -0.31 10.75
CA GLY A 144 3.02 0.86 11.02
C GLY A 144 1.78 0.56 11.89
N CYS A 145 0.71 1.32 11.69
CA CYS A 145 -0.56 1.14 12.39
C CYS A 145 -1.60 0.34 11.59
N GLN A 146 -1.50 0.34 10.28
CA GLN A 146 -2.28 -0.50 9.37
C GLN A 146 -1.43 -0.88 8.17
N ALA A 147 -1.58 -2.11 7.71
CA ALA A 147 -0.84 -2.64 6.57
C ALA A 147 -1.65 -3.70 5.82
N ASP A 148 -1.49 -3.73 4.49
CA ASP A 148 -2.06 -4.74 3.60
C ASP A 148 -0.96 -5.29 2.68
N GLU A 149 -0.89 -6.60 2.53
CA GLU A 149 -0.02 -7.30 1.60
C GLU A 149 -0.85 -7.93 0.49
N PHE A 150 -0.36 -7.83 -0.73
CA PHE A 150 -0.92 -8.46 -1.93
C PHE A 150 0.13 -9.34 -2.59
N VAL A 151 -0.21 -10.58 -2.86
CA VAL A 151 0.64 -11.53 -3.61
C VAL A 151 -0.09 -11.92 -4.89
N GLY A 152 0.61 -11.93 -6.01
CA GLY A 152 -0.01 -12.27 -7.27
C GLY A 152 0.94 -12.13 -8.47
N THR A 153 0.37 -11.74 -9.60
CA THR A 153 1.13 -11.49 -10.84
C THR A 153 0.72 -10.15 -11.45
N ASN A 154 1.65 -9.52 -12.17
CA ASN A 154 1.36 -8.35 -12.98
C ASN A 154 0.82 -8.73 -14.37
N SER A 155 0.54 -7.73 -15.21
CA SER A 155 -0.02 -7.92 -16.56
C SER A 155 0.90 -8.68 -17.53
N THR A 156 2.19 -8.81 -17.24
CA THR A 156 3.15 -9.61 -18.01
C THR A 156 3.31 -11.03 -17.47
N GLY A 157 2.61 -11.39 -16.40
CA GLY A 157 2.67 -12.69 -15.75
C GLY A 157 3.84 -12.85 -14.77
N TYR A 158 4.58 -11.78 -14.46
CA TYR A 158 5.67 -11.83 -13.49
C TYR A 158 5.11 -11.90 -12.07
N SER A 159 5.79 -12.65 -11.20
CA SER A 159 5.46 -12.71 -9.78
C SER A 159 5.62 -11.34 -9.14
N GLN A 160 4.69 -10.99 -8.27
CA GLN A 160 4.64 -9.68 -7.63
C GLN A 160 4.14 -9.79 -6.20
N VAL A 161 4.79 -9.03 -5.31
CA VAL A 161 4.33 -8.78 -3.93
C VAL A 161 4.28 -7.28 -3.72
N GLY A 162 3.17 -6.78 -3.20
CA GLY A 162 2.98 -5.38 -2.81
C GLY A 162 2.60 -5.29 -1.35
N ILE A 163 3.21 -4.38 -0.62
CA ILE A 163 2.88 -4.08 0.77
C ILE A 163 2.62 -2.59 0.87
N ALA A 164 1.39 -2.24 1.24
CA ALA A 164 1.00 -0.87 1.58
C ALA A 164 0.87 -0.77 3.10
N PHE A 165 1.40 0.29 3.70
CA PHE A 165 1.24 0.53 5.13
C PHE A 165 1.20 2.04 5.45
N GLN A 166 0.64 2.36 6.62
CA GLN A 166 0.62 3.72 7.17
C GLN A 166 1.38 3.75 8.49
N ASP A 167 2.25 4.74 8.66
CA ASP A 167 2.86 5.06 9.95
C ASP A 167 2.77 6.58 10.21
N GLY A 168 1.98 6.96 11.22
CA GLY A 168 1.65 8.36 11.47
C GLY A 168 0.93 9.01 10.29
N ASP A 169 1.51 10.07 9.75
CA ASP A 169 1.03 10.81 8.57
C ASP A 169 1.74 10.41 7.26
N VAL A 170 2.53 9.33 7.30
CA VAL A 170 3.20 8.77 6.14
C VAL A 170 2.49 7.52 5.66
N ILE A 171 2.28 7.41 4.35
CA ILE A 171 1.84 6.19 3.68
C ILE A 171 2.97 5.72 2.77
N ALA A 172 3.33 4.46 2.86
CA ALA A 172 4.32 3.84 2.00
C ALA A 172 3.74 2.64 1.26
N VAL A 173 4.20 2.44 0.03
CA VAL A 173 3.91 1.27 -0.79
C VAL A 173 5.22 0.71 -1.31
N VAL A 174 5.52 -0.53 -0.95
CA VAL A 174 6.67 -1.26 -1.45
C VAL A 174 6.18 -2.34 -2.40
N LEU A 175 6.70 -2.35 -3.64
CA LEU A 175 6.31 -3.30 -4.67
C LEU A 175 7.54 -4.06 -5.16
N LEU A 176 7.51 -5.38 -5.08
CA LEU A 176 8.57 -6.26 -5.57
C LEU A 176 8.05 -7.04 -6.78
N VAL A 177 8.85 -7.11 -7.83
CA VAL A 177 8.53 -7.86 -9.06
C VAL A 177 9.71 -8.76 -9.42
N ASP A 178 9.43 -10.03 -9.74
CA ASP A 178 10.41 -10.98 -10.27
C ASP A 178 9.88 -11.64 -11.55
N ALA A 179 10.65 -11.49 -12.64
CA ALA A 179 10.34 -12.09 -13.94
C ALA A 179 10.78 -13.56 -14.04
N ALA A 180 11.66 -14.03 -13.15
CA ALA A 180 12.32 -15.33 -13.24
C ALA A 180 11.80 -16.35 -12.23
N ALA A 181 11.30 -15.89 -11.07
CA ALA A 181 10.89 -16.74 -9.96
C ALA A 181 9.69 -16.14 -9.20
N ALA A 182 9.16 -16.89 -8.23
CA ALA A 182 8.22 -16.33 -7.25
C ALA A 182 8.96 -15.34 -6.34
N VAL A 183 8.37 -14.15 -6.13
CA VAL A 183 8.87 -13.20 -5.13
C VAL A 183 8.76 -13.82 -3.75
N ASP A 184 9.84 -13.74 -2.97
CA ASP A 184 9.84 -14.17 -1.57
C ASP A 184 9.11 -13.12 -0.70
N SER A 185 7.94 -13.49 -0.18
CA SER A 185 7.16 -12.63 0.72
C SER A 185 7.91 -12.29 2.02
N THR A 186 8.81 -13.17 2.49
CA THR A 186 9.64 -12.88 3.68
C THR A 186 10.61 -11.74 3.38
N PHE A 187 11.24 -11.77 2.21
CA PHE A 187 12.12 -10.68 1.78
C PHE A 187 11.32 -9.39 1.53
N ALA A 188 10.14 -9.47 0.92
CA ALA A 188 9.27 -8.32 0.73
C ALA A 188 8.87 -7.68 2.08
N GLY A 189 8.50 -8.49 3.06
CA GLY A 189 8.23 -8.03 4.43
C GLY A 189 9.45 -7.36 5.08
N ALA A 190 10.65 -7.88 4.86
CA ALA A 190 11.87 -7.28 5.37
C ALA A 190 12.19 -5.93 4.70
N VAL A 191 11.89 -5.76 3.40
CA VAL A 191 12.01 -4.47 2.71
C VAL A 191 11.00 -3.46 3.26
N ALA A 192 9.74 -3.86 3.45
CA ALA A 192 8.72 -2.98 4.04
C ALA A 192 9.07 -2.56 5.48
N LEU A 193 9.64 -3.47 6.29
CA LEU A 193 10.12 -3.15 7.64
C LEU A 193 11.30 -2.16 7.60
N ALA A 194 12.22 -2.30 6.65
CA ALA A 194 13.30 -1.35 6.45
C ALA A 194 12.77 0.05 6.08
N GLN A 195 11.70 0.11 5.26
CA GLN A 195 11.01 1.35 4.93
C GLN A 195 10.36 1.99 6.16
N ASP A 196 9.67 1.22 6.99
CA ASP A 196 9.08 1.69 8.25
C ASP A 196 10.13 2.26 9.20
N GLN A 197 11.25 1.55 9.38
CA GLN A 197 12.39 2.01 10.17
C GLN A 197 13.01 3.30 9.61
N ARG A 198 13.04 3.45 8.30
CA ARG A 198 13.52 4.67 7.64
C ARG A 198 12.62 5.86 7.93
N ILE A 199 11.30 5.68 7.89
CA ILE A 199 10.30 6.70 8.26
C ILE A 199 10.53 7.15 9.70
N ILE A 200 10.63 6.21 10.65
CA ILE A 200 10.89 6.49 12.06
C ILE A 200 12.21 7.26 12.25
N ALA A 201 13.28 6.81 11.61
CA ALA A 201 14.60 7.44 11.73
C ALA A 201 14.64 8.87 11.16
N ALA A 202 13.94 9.14 10.07
CA ALA A 202 13.88 10.44 9.41
C ALA A 202 12.95 11.43 10.12
N SER A 203 12.13 10.95 11.08
CA SER A 203 11.19 11.75 11.86
C SER A 203 11.79 12.26 13.19
N ASN A 204 13.00 11.83 13.54
CA ASN A 204 13.77 12.24 14.72
C ASN A 204 14.90 13.19 14.33
#